data_8cfc8eb60a1d618e50aa9e03ad5686dc
#
_entry.id   8cfc8eb60a1d618e50aa9e03ad5686dc
#
_cell.length_a   1.000
_cell.length_b   1.000
_cell.length_c   1.000
_cell.angle_alpha   90.00
_cell.angle_beta   90.00
_cell.angle_gamma   90.00
#
_symmetry.space_group_name_H-M   'P 1'
#
loop_
_entity.id
_entity.type
_entity.pdbx_description
1 polymer ?
#
loop_
_entity_poly.entity_id
_entity_poly.type
_entity_poly.pdbx_seq_one_letter_code
_entity_poly.pdbx_strand_id
1 'polypeptide(L)'
;GSGVNEQYAKALGGYGADKVYICDHELLKDYTTDAYTKVLCDLVEDKKPEVFLIGATNIGRDLGPRVAARLHTGLTADCTHLDVDVEKYKAFLKTTSTIDVDNTPFEDTKNLKMTRPAFGGHLMATIVCPDYRPQMSTVRPGVMQTQAFDEAKAAQTVLEKIDVQLSKD
;
A
#
# COMPACT_ATOMS: atom_id res chain seq x y z
N GLY A 1 -8.46 -0.20 14.51
CA GLY A 1 -8.03 0.06 15.88
C GLY A 1 -9.20 0.04 16.85
N SER A 2 -8.99 0.54 18.07
CA SER A 2 -10.04 0.74 19.06
C SER A 2 -10.03 2.19 19.51
N GLY A 3 -11.23 2.82 19.59
CA GLY A 3 -11.38 4.24 19.90
C GLY A 3 -10.79 5.16 18.83
N VAL A 4 -10.95 4.80 17.56
CA VAL A 4 -10.38 5.57 16.45
C VAL A 4 -11.03 6.95 16.36
N ASN A 5 -10.20 7.99 16.43
CA ASN A 5 -10.65 9.38 16.37
C ASN A 5 -10.85 9.80 14.90
N GLU A 6 -12.04 10.26 14.56
CA GLU A 6 -12.40 10.77 13.23
C GLU A 6 -11.52 11.96 12.78
N GLN A 7 -11.01 12.73 13.72
CA GLN A 7 -10.12 13.86 13.43
C GLN A 7 -8.81 13.39 12.77
N TYR A 8 -8.24 12.27 13.23
CA TYR A 8 -7.06 11.68 12.58
C TYR A 8 -7.39 11.14 11.19
N ALA A 9 -8.59 10.57 11.03
CA ALA A 9 -9.04 10.07 9.74
C ALA A 9 -9.20 11.21 8.72
N LYS A 10 -9.77 12.36 9.12
CA LYS A 10 -9.84 13.56 8.26
C LYS A 10 -8.48 14.11 7.88
N ALA A 11 -7.48 14.05 8.78
CA ALA A 11 -6.13 14.50 8.47
C ALA A 11 -5.51 13.73 7.30
N LEU A 12 -5.85 12.45 7.09
CA LEU A 12 -5.38 11.68 5.94
C LEU A 12 -5.86 12.27 4.60
N GLY A 13 -7.04 12.87 4.57
CA GLY A 13 -7.55 13.57 3.41
C GLY A 13 -6.72 14.77 3.00
N GLY A 14 -6.18 15.51 3.98
CA GLY A 14 -5.26 16.62 3.70
C GLY A 14 -3.99 16.21 2.97
N TYR A 15 -3.62 14.94 3.06
CA TYR A 15 -2.50 14.34 2.32
C TYR A 15 -2.95 13.61 1.04
N GLY A 16 -4.22 13.72 0.64
CA GLY A 16 -4.73 13.25 -0.64
C GLY A 16 -5.62 12.02 -0.61
N ALA A 17 -6.09 11.57 0.56
CA ALA A 17 -7.07 10.50 0.63
C ALA A 17 -8.49 11.04 0.35
N ASP A 18 -9.13 10.58 -0.71
CA ASP A 18 -10.52 10.96 -1.05
C ASP A 18 -11.53 10.33 -0.10
N LYS A 19 -11.25 9.11 0.35
CA LYS A 19 -12.08 8.36 1.28
C LYS A 19 -11.23 7.65 2.33
N VAL A 20 -11.73 7.63 3.57
CA VAL A 20 -11.11 6.92 4.70
C VAL A 20 -12.09 5.93 5.29
N TYR A 21 -11.71 4.67 5.34
CA TYR A 21 -12.45 3.60 6.01
C TYR A 21 -12.01 3.49 7.47
N ILE A 22 -12.97 3.53 8.38
CA ILE A 22 -12.73 3.44 9.82
C ILE A 22 -13.22 2.08 10.32
N CYS A 23 -12.27 1.24 10.72
CA CYS A 23 -12.51 -0.04 11.38
C CYS A 23 -12.24 0.13 12.87
N ASP A 24 -13.29 0.32 13.67
CA ASP A 24 -13.20 0.52 15.12
C ASP A 24 -13.85 -0.65 15.86
N HIS A 25 -13.04 -1.39 16.63
CA HIS A 25 -13.50 -2.55 17.38
C HIS A 25 -12.61 -2.79 18.61
N GLU A 26 -13.19 -3.21 19.74
CA GLU A 26 -12.45 -3.44 20.98
C GLU A 26 -11.29 -4.44 20.82
N LEU A 27 -11.49 -5.50 20.07
CA LEU A 27 -10.46 -6.53 19.80
C LEU A 27 -9.29 -6.03 18.92
N LEU A 28 -9.38 -4.82 18.37
CA LEU A 28 -8.30 -4.16 17.65
C LEU A 28 -7.52 -3.17 18.54
N LYS A 29 -7.72 -3.18 19.86
CA LYS A 29 -6.98 -2.31 20.80
C LYS A 29 -5.49 -2.60 20.77
N ASP A 30 -5.15 -3.87 20.88
CA ASP A 30 -3.77 -4.33 20.78
C ASP A 30 -3.57 -5.00 19.42
N TYR A 31 -2.37 -4.83 18.83
CA TYR A 31 -2.07 -5.44 17.57
C TYR A 31 -1.95 -6.96 17.72
N THR A 32 -2.74 -7.68 16.94
CA THR A 32 -2.57 -9.10 16.67
C THR A 32 -2.66 -9.32 15.16
N THR A 33 -1.77 -10.14 14.62
CA THR A 33 -1.69 -10.37 13.17
C THR A 33 -2.99 -10.92 12.62
N ASP A 34 -3.63 -11.86 13.32
CA ASP A 34 -4.84 -12.54 12.83
C ASP A 34 -6.06 -11.61 12.80
N ALA A 35 -6.32 -10.84 13.86
CA ALA A 35 -7.46 -9.91 13.91
C ALA A 35 -7.34 -8.81 12.84
N TYR A 36 -6.16 -8.21 12.72
CA TYR A 36 -5.92 -7.18 11.71
C TYR A 36 -5.97 -7.75 10.28
N THR A 37 -5.43 -8.95 10.07
CA THR A 37 -5.50 -9.62 8.77
C THR A 37 -6.94 -9.89 8.36
N LYS A 38 -7.78 -10.39 9.30
CA LYS A 38 -9.18 -10.64 8.99
C LYS A 38 -9.89 -9.38 8.54
N VAL A 39 -9.79 -8.30 9.31
CA VAL A 39 -10.46 -7.03 8.98
C VAL A 39 -9.99 -6.47 7.64
N LEU A 40 -8.68 -6.52 7.35
CA LEU A 40 -8.16 -6.03 6.08
C LEU A 40 -8.58 -6.89 4.90
N CYS A 41 -8.59 -8.22 5.06
CA CYS A 41 -9.04 -9.12 4.00
C CYS A 41 -10.53 -8.92 3.69
N ASP A 42 -11.38 -8.86 4.72
CA ASP A 42 -12.81 -8.60 4.55
C ASP A 42 -13.05 -7.26 3.81
N LEU A 43 -12.30 -6.21 4.17
CA LEU A 43 -12.38 -4.91 3.51
C LEU A 43 -11.91 -4.97 2.05
N VAL A 44 -10.82 -5.68 1.77
CA VAL A 44 -10.30 -5.85 0.41
C VAL A 44 -11.27 -6.64 -0.46
N GLU A 45 -11.89 -7.70 0.08
CA GLU A 45 -12.88 -8.51 -0.63
C GLU A 45 -14.16 -7.71 -0.97
N ASP A 46 -14.56 -6.78 -0.08
CA ASP A 46 -15.70 -5.89 -0.31
C ASP A 46 -15.38 -4.77 -1.31
N LYS A 47 -14.25 -4.07 -1.13
CA LYS A 47 -13.90 -2.87 -1.90
C LYS A 47 -13.13 -3.17 -3.19
N LYS A 48 -12.51 -4.34 -3.31
CA LYS A 48 -11.76 -4.83 -4.49
C LYS A 48 -10.77 -3.82 -5.06
N PRO A 49 -9.83 -3.30 -4.24
CA PRO A 49 -8.85 -2.34 -4.72
C PRO A 49 -7.90 -2.96 -5.74
N GLU A 50 -7.48 -2.20 -6.73
CA GLU A 50 -6.44 -2.62 -7.70
C GLU A 50 -5.06 -2.72 -7.04
N VAL A 51 -4.77 -1.82 -6.10
CA VAL A 51 -3.49 -1.72 -5.39
C VAL A 51 -3.73 -1.62 -3.89
N PHE A 52 -2.92 -2.32 -3.10
CA PHE A 52 -2.95 -2.23 -1.65
C PHE A 52 -1.54 -2.02 -1.10
N LEU A 53 -1.29 -0.83 -0.56
CA LEU A 53 0.01 -0.44 -0.01
C LEU A 53 -0.03 -0.43 1.52
N ILE A 54 1.04 -0.91 2.15
CA ILE A 54 1.21 -0.94 3.60
C ILE A 54 2.55 -0.30 3.95
N GLY A 55 2.60 0.57 4.95
CA GLY A 55 3.88 1.10 5.44
C GLY A 55 4.76 -0.02 6.00
N ALA A 56 6.03 -0.10 5.58
CA ALA A 56 6.98 -1.13 6.01
C ALA A 56 7.53 -0.84 7.44
N THR A 57 6.64 -0.52 8.37
CA THR A 57 6.91 -0.52 9.81
C THR A 57 7.06 -1.95 10.33
N ASN A 58 7.45 -2.15 11.58
CA ASN A 58 7.53 -3.49 12.18
C ASN A 58 6.19 -4.25 12.05
N ILE A 59 5.08 -3.57 12.35
CA ILE A 59 3.73 -4.13 12.18
C ILE A 59 3.43 -4.40 10.71
N GLY A 60 3.70 -3.45 9.81
CA GLY A 60 3.40 -3.62 8.38
C GLY A 60 4.19 -4.74 7.71
N ARG A 61 5.43 -4.99 8.16
CA ARG A 61 6.27 -6.11 7.67
C ARG A 61 5.77 -7.47 8.14
N ASP A 62 5.09 -7.54 9.27
CA ASP A 62 4.41 -8.75 9.76
C ASP A 62 3.03 -8.93 9.09
N LEU A 63 2.23 -7.87 9.06
CA LEU A 63 0.85 -7.89 8.57
C LEU A 63 0.74 -8.08 7.05
N GLY A 64 1.59 -7.37 6.28
CA GLY A 64 1.51 -7.38 4.82
C GLY A 64 1.58 -8.77 4.19
N PRO A 65 2.59 -9.60 4.50
CA PRO A 65 2.70 -10.95 3.97
C PRO A 65 1.53 -11.85 4.38
N ARG A 66 1.00 -11.68 5.59
CA ARG A 66 -0.14 -12.46 6.07
C ARG A 66 -1.42 -12.13 5.30
N VAL A 67 -1.67 -10.84 5.06
CA VAL A 67 -2.79 -10.39 4.22
C VAL A 67 -2.65 -10.90 2.79
N ALA A 68 -1.49 -10.76 2.18
CA ALA A 68 -1.23 -11.22 0.81
C ALA A 68 -1.47 -12.73 0.67
N ALA A 69 -0.95 -13.52 1.61
CA ALA A 69 -1.14 -14.97 1.62
C ALA A 69 -2.63 -15.36 1.72
N ARG A 70 -3.40 -14.66 2.55
CA ARG A 70 -4.83 -14.94 2.74
C ARG A 70 -5.67 -14.52 1.52
N LEU A 71 -5.27 -13.46 0.82
CA LEU A 71 -5.89 -13.00 -0.43
C LEU A 71 -5.39 -13.76 -1.66
N HIS A 72 -4.45 -14.70 -1.49
CA HIS A 72 -3.82 -15.44 -2.58
C HIS A 72 -3.20 -14.54 -3.66
N THR A 73 -2.54 -13.45 -3.25
CA THR A 73 -1.84 -12.53 -4.14
C THR A 73 -0.37 -12.40 -3.78
N GLY A 74 0.43 -11.78 -4.66
CA GLY A 74 1.83 -11.48 -4.41
C GLY A 74 2.02 -10.21 -3.58
N LEU A 75 3.14 -10.14 -2.84
CA LEU A 75 3.56 -8.93 -2.12
C LEU A 75 5.03 -8.64 -2.38
N THR A 76 5.33 -7.42 -2.82
CA THR A 76 6.70 -6.93 -2.92
C THR A 76 7.06 -6.16 -1.65
N ALA A 77 8.05 -6.66 -0.92
CA ALA A 77 8.41 -6.09 0.39
C ALA A 77 9.43 -4.96 0.26
N ASP A 78 9.23 -3.91 1.09
CA ASP A 78 10.22 -2.86 1.34
C ASP A 78 10.55 -2.00 0.11
N CYS A 79 9.53 -1.66 -0.67
CA CYS A 79 9.67 -0.86 -1.87
C CYS A 79 10.13 0.57 -1.56
N THR A 80 10.96 1.08 -2.44
CA THR A 80 11.50 2.44 -2.40
C THR A 80 11.00 3.32 -3.53
N HIS A 81 10.44 2.71 -4.59
CA HIS A 81 9.85 3.43 -5.71
C HIS A 81 8.66 2.65 -6.29
N LEU A 82 7.62 3.36 -6.72
CA LEU A 82 6.38 2.81 -7.26
C LEU A 82 5.94 3.64 -8.48
N ASP A 83 5.66 2.96 -9.58
CA ASP A 83 5.07 3.56 -10.78
C ASP A 83 3.98 2.69 -11.39
N VAL A 84 2.92 3.30 -11.91
CA VAL A 84 1.93 2.64 -12.77
C VAL A 84 2.12 3.02 -14.24
N ASP A 85 2.67 4.20 -14.49
CA ASP A 85 2.92 4.76 -15.82
C ASP A 85 4.27 4.30 -16.35
N VAL A 86 4.28 3.76 -17.58
CA VAL A 86 5.50 3.21 -18.20
C VAL A 86 6.50 4.32 -18.52
N GLU A 87 6.05 5.48 -18.98
CA GLU A 87 6.96 6.57 -19.35
C GLU A 87 7.62 7.20 -18.11
N LYS A 88 6.88 7.33 -17.01
CA LYS A 88 7.44 7.77 -15.72
C LYS A 88 8.47 6.75 -15.20
N TYR A 89 8.15 5.47 -15.31
CA TYR A 89 9.07 4.40 -14.92
C TYR A 89 10.35 4.41 -15.78
N LYS A 90 10.25 4.59 -17.09
CA LYS A 90 11.42 4.75 -17.99
C LYS A 90 12.26 5.97 -17.61
N ALA A 91 11.62 7.10 -17.30
CA ALA A 91 12.32 8.30 -16.84
C ALA A 91 13.09 8.06 -15.53
N PHE A 92 12.48 7.33 -14.60
CA PHE A 92 13.14 6.90 -13.36
C PHE A 92 14.36 6.01 -13.66
N LEU A 93 14.22 5.00 -14.52
CA LEU A 93 15.33 4.11 -14.88
C LEU A 93 16.49 4.85 -15.56
N LYS A 94 16.23 5.83 -16.41
CA LYS A 94 17.27 6.64 -17.06
C LYS A 94 18.16 7.39 -16.07
N THR A 95 17.63 7.71 -14.89
CA THR A 95 18.37 8.44 -13.84
C THR A 95 19.00 7.55 -12.77
N THR A 96 18.51 6.32 -12.62
CA THR A 96 18.87 5.44 -11.49
C THR A 96 19.46 4.10 -11.88
N SER A 97 19.50 3.77 -13.17
CA SER A 97 19.92 2.48 -13.69
C SER A 97 20.92 2.63 -14.85
N THR A 98 21.67 1.57 -15.11
CA THR A 98 22.54 1.42 -16.28
C THR A 98 21.85 0.72 -17.46
N ILE A 99 20.55 0.44 -17.34
CA ILE A 99 19.76 -0.20 -18.39
C ILE A 99 19.63 0.77 -19.58
N ASP A 100 19.87 0.25 -20.77
CA ASP A 100 19.56 1.00 -22.01
C ASP A 100 18.04 1.00 -22.23
N VAL A 101 17.39 2.00 -21.65
CA VAL A 101 15.92 2.13 -21.65
C VAL A 101 15.35 2.32 -23.05
N ASP A 102 16.11 2.96 -23.95
CA ASP A 102 15.64 3.29 -25.30
C ASP A 102 15.63 2.05 -26.21
N ASN A 103 16.50 1.06 -25.95
CA ASN A 103 16.57 -0.19 -26.69
C ASN A 103 15.99 -1.40 -25.93
N THR A 104 15.48 -1.20 -24.71
CA THR A 104 14.82 -2.25 -23.91
C THR A 104 13.31 -2.23 -24.15
N PRO A 105 12.69 -3.34 -24.56
CA PRO A 105 11.24 -3.40 -24.68
C PRO A 105 10.57 -3.34 -23.31
N PHE A 106 9.60 -2.46 -23.16
CA PHE A 106 8.75 -2.37 -21.97
C PHE A 106 7.29 -2.62 -22.37
N GLU A 107 6.62 -3.46 -21.62
CA GLU A 107 5.18 -3.64 -21.81
C GLU A 107 4.43 -2.39 -21.34
N ASP A 108 3.60 -1.83 -22.21
CA ASP A 108 2.72 -0.72 -21.86
C ASP A 108 1.49 -1.23 -21.10
N THR A 109 1.72 -1.61 -19.86
CA THR A 109 0.68 -2.04 -18.93
C THR A 109 0.55 -1.07 -17.77
N LYS A 110 -0.66 -0.99 -17.21
CA LYS A 110 -0.94 -0.23 -15.98
C LYS A 110 -0.63 -1.03 -14.70
N ASN A 111 0.10 -2.14 -14.82
CA ASN A 111 0.57 -2.88 -13.66
C ASN A 111 1.52 -2.03 -12.83
N LEU A 112 1.39 -2.14 -11.50
CA LEU A 112 2.25 -1.44 -10.56
C LEU A 112 3.67 -1.98 -10.66
N LYS A 113 4.63 -1.11 -10.99
CA LYS A 113 6.07 -1.39 -10.99
C LYS A 113 6.61 -1.09 -9.61
N MET A 114 6.94 -2.16 -8.87
CA MET A 114 7.34 -2.12 -7.47
C MET A 114 8.84 -2.31 -7.36
N THR A 115 9.60 -1.22 -7.20
CA THR A 115 11.06 -1.26 -7.14
C THR A 115 11.55 -1.32 -5.71
N ARG A 116 12.46 -2.25 -5.44
CA ARG A 116 13.06 -2.47 -4.12
C ARG A 116 14.56 -2.74 -4.21
N PRO A 117 15.35 -2.40 -3.17
CA PRO A 117 16.73 -2.85 -3.07
C PRO A 117 16.81 -4.37 -2.89
N ALA A 118 17.81 -4.97 -3.54
CA ALA A 118 18.18 -6.37 -3.39
C ALA A 118 19.68 -6.48 -3.08
N PHE A 119 20.09 -7.61 -2.48
CA PHE A 119 21.51 -7.93 -2.21
C PHE A 119 22.35 -6.76 -1.68
N GLY A 120 22.08 -6.35 -0.44
CA GLY A 120 22.88 -5.32 0.23
C GLY A 120 22.72 -3.90 -0.35
N GLY A 121 21.70 -3.67 -1.17
CA GLY A 121 21.40 -2.35 -1.75
C GLY A 121 22.18 -2.00 -3.02
N HIS A 122 23.03 -2.89 -3.51
CA HIS A 122 23.77 -2.67 -4.75
C HIS A 122 22.97 -2.97 -6.02
N LEU A 123 21.88 -3.72 -5.88
CA LEU A 123 20.97 -4.03 -6.98
C LEU A 123 19.57 -3.54 -6.66
N MET A 124 18.87 -3.07 -7.68
CA MET A 124 17.45 -2.73 -7.60
C MET A 124 16.66 -3.75 -8.41
N ALA A 125 15.62 -4.30 -7.82
CA ALA A 125 14.70 -5.21 -8.48
C ALA A 125 13.33 -4.54 -8.63
N THR A 126 12.78 -4.56 -9.84
CA THR A 126 11.40 -4.14 -10.08
C THR A 126 10.53 -5.35 -10.34
N ILE A 127 9.46 -5.46 -9.60
CA ILE A 127 8.54 -6.59 -9.59
C ILE A 127 7.16 -6.09 -10.00
N VAL A 128 6.45 -6.88 -10.78
CA VAL A 128 5.06 -6.65 -11.17
C VAL A 128 4.21 -7.87 -10.79
N CYS A 129 2.91 -7.65 -10.56
CA CYS A 129 1.94 -8.71 -10.28
C CYS A 129 0.80 -8.61 -11.30
N PRO A 130 0.95 -9.18 -12.50
CA PRO A 130 0.00 -8.97 -13.59
C PRO A 130 -1.34 -9.68 -13.38
N ASP A 131 -1.35 -10.87 -12.77
CA ASP A 131 -2.49 -11.80 -12.80
C ASP A 131 -3.36 -11.76 -11.54
N TYR A 132 -2.84 -11.21 -10.44
CA TYR A 132 -3.54 -11.22 -9.15
C TYR A 132 -3.84 -9.81 -8.65
N ARG A 133 -4.95 -9.70 -7.88
CA ARG A 133 -5.38 -8.44 -7.25
C ARG A 133 -5.72 -8.66 -5.77
N PRO A 134 -5.48 -7.65 -4.96
CA PRO A 134 -4.76 -6.40 -5.26
C PRO A 134 -3.27 -6.64 -5.52
N GLN A 135 -2.62 -5.74 -6.27
CA GLN A 135 -1.18 -5.68 -6.36
C GLN A 135 -0.65 -5.11 -5.03
N MET A 136 0.15 -5.87 -4.29
CA MET A 136 0.51 -5.49 -2.92
C MET A 136 1.99 -5.16 -2.77
N SER A 137 2.25 -4.13 -1.96
CA SER A 137 3.60 -3.75 -1.55
C SER A 137 3.64 -3.26 -0.12
N THR A 138 4.73 -3.57 0.59
CA THR A 138 5.11 -2.75 1.73
C THR A 138 6.09 -1.67 1.27
N VAL A 139 5.87 -0.43 1.74
CA VAL A 139 6.63 0.75 1.33
C VAL A 139 7.53 1.21 2.46
N ARG A 140 8.83 1.37 2.15
CA ARG A 140 9.81 1.82 3.15
C ARG A 140 9.48 3.23 3.63
N PRO A 141 9.41 3.47 4.97
CA PRO A 141 9.20 4.81 5.49
C PRO A 141 10.33 5.78 5.09
N GLY A 142 9.97 7.04 4.83
CA GLY A 142 10.93 8.11 4.57
C GLY A 142 11.58 8.14 3.17
N VAL A 143 11.16 7.26 2.24
CA VAL A 143 11.75 7.21 0.88
C VAL A 143 10.94 7.97 -0.16
N MET A 144 9.66 8.19 0.10
CA MET A 144 8.77 8.97 -0.77
C MET A 144 8.51 10.35 -0.16
N GLN A 145 8.42 11.36 -1.01
CA GLN A 145 8.13 12.71 -0.56
C GLN A 145 6.68 12.81 -0.10
N THR A 146 6.48 13.32 1.12
CA THR A 146 5.15 13.61 1.66
C THR A 146 4.53 14.78 0.88
N GLN A 147 3.28 14.64 0.50
CA GLN A 147 2.49 15.74 -0.09
C GLN A 147 2.34 16.88 0.93
N ALA A 148 2.23 18.12 0.44
CA ALA A 148 1.85 19.22 1.29
C ALA A 148 0.41 19.01 1.81
N PHE A 149 0.18 19.37 3.08
CA PHE A 149 -1.15 19.28 3.67
C PHE A 149 -2.09 20.31 3.04
N ASP A 150 -3.28 19.88 2.65
CA ASP A 150 -4.32 20.69 2.01
C ASP A 150 -5.62 20.63 2.84
N GLU A 151 -5.97 21.74 3.48
CA GLU A 151 -7.17 21.82 4.32
C GLU A 151 -8.46 21.63 3.52
N ALA A 152 -8.50 22.07 2.27
CA ALA A 152 -9.68 21.91 1.42
C ALA A 152 -9.94 20.45 1.09
N LYS A 153 -8.89 19.68 0.81
CA LYS A 153 -8.97 18.21 0.62
C LYS A 153 -9.40 17.51 1.91
N ALA A 154 -8.83 17.89 3.05
CA ALA A 154 -9.23 17.34 4.35
C ALA A 154 -10.73 17.54 4.64
N ALA A 155 -11.28 18.69 4.27
CA ALA A 155 -12.69 19.01 4.45
C ALA A 155 -13.61 18.19 3.53
N GLN A 156 -13.13 17.77 2.35
CA GLN A 156 -13.90 17.01 1.35
C GLN A 156 -13.81 15.50 1.55
N THR A 157 -12.92 15.02 2.42
CA THR A 157 -12.68 13.59 2.64
C THR A 157 -13.92 12.89 3.18
N VAL A 158 -14.33 11.83 2.52
CA VAL A 158 -15.46 11.00 2.93
C VAL A 158 -15.00 10.00 3.98
N LEU A 159 -15.67 9.98 5.13
CA LEU A 159 -15.44 8.98 6.17
C LEU A 159 -16.53 7.92 6.11
N GLU A 160 -16.13 6.65 6.06
CA GLU A 160 -17.02 5.50 6.07
C GLU A 160 -16.64 4.57 7.23
N LYS A 161 -17.56 4.39 8.20
CA LYS A 161 -17.38 3.41 9.26
C LYS A 161 -17.73 2.02 8.75
N ILE A 162 -16.83 1.08 8.94
CA ILE A 162 -17.01 -0.32 8.55
C ILE A 162 -17.43 -1.11 9.79
N ASP A 163 -18.48 -1.90 9.64
CA ASP A 163 -18.91 -2.85 10.67
C ASP A 163 -17.92 -4.02 10.70
N VAL A 164 -17.16 -4.12 11.80
CA VAL A 164 -16.09 -5.09 11.96
C VAL A 164 -16.63 -6.34 12.66
N GLN A 165 -16.55 -7.48 11.98
CA GLN A 165 -16.99 -8.77 12.50
C GLN A 165 -15.80 -9.55 13.07
N LEU A 166 -15.56 -9.43 14.38
CA LEU A 166 -14.53 -10.17 15.11
C LEU A 166 -15.15 -10.89 16.31
N SER A 167 -14.72 -12.14 16.56
CA SER A 167 -15.04 -12.91 17.76
C SER A 167 -13.78 -13.17 18.58
N LYS A 168 -13.95 -13.58 19.83
CA LYS A 168 -12.83 -13.95 20.72
C LYS A 168 -12.40 -15.42 20.55
N ASP A 169 -13.06 -16.17 19.66
CA ASP A 169 -12.81 -17.60 19.42
C ASP A 169 -11.78 -17.85 18.33
#